data_8a1f393f2883febca40d87e31db2b421
#
_entry.id   8a1f393f2883febca40d87e31db2b421
#
_cell.length_a   1.000
_cell.length_b   1.000
_cell.length_c   1.000
_cell.angle_alpha   90.00
_cell.angle_beta   90.00
_cell.angle_gamma   90.00
#
_symmetry.space_group_name_H-M   'P 1'
#
loop_
_entity.id
_entity.type
_entity.pdbx_description
1 polymer ?
#
loop_
_entity_poly.entity_id
_entity_poly.type
_entity_poly.pdbx_seq_one_letter_code
_entity_poly.pdbx_strand_id
1 'polypeptide(L)'
;MATFPTTPHINVLDEIGFGKTVLLPGDPLRAKFIAENFLENPVLVNNVRGVNGYTGYYKGVKVSVMATGMGMPAMGIYSHELFTRFGVENIIRVGSAGSIQEHINLYDIVLGQGACTDSAWASQFHLPGTFAPIADFTMLCEAVKACENHKATYHVGNINSSDVFYGDHEGVPEGLDSVYGLKKMGVMALEMEAAALYMNAARYGKRALCICTISDHVLKGVETTAAERQTAFTTMMKVALDVAVAMDEK
;
A
#
# COMPACT_ATOMS: atom_id res chain seq x y z
N MET A 1 -4.08 -35.13 -0.95
CA MET A 1 -3.62 -33.78 -1.33
C MET A 1 -4.19 -32.81 -0.33
N ALA A 2 -3.39 -31.99 0.32
CA ALA A 2 -3.89 -30.96 1.18
C ALA A 2 -4.71 -29.97 0.33
N THR A 3 -5.99 -29.78 0.66
CA THR A 3 -6.82 -28.76 -0.01
C THR A 3 -6.49 -27.42 0.63
N PHE A 4 -5.73 -26.59 -0.08
CA PHE A 4 -5.50 -25.23 0.36
C PHE A 4 -6.79 -24.41 0.31
N PRO A 5 -6.98 -23.43 1.21
CA PRO A 5 -8.14 -22.56 1.16
C PRO A 5 -8.12 -21.78 -0.16
N THR A 6 -9.26 -21.70 -0.79
CA THR A 6 -9.49 -20.87 -1.98
C THR A 6 -10.62 -19.89 -1.72
N THR A 7 -10.54 -18.72 -2.33
CA THR A 7 -11.59 -17.71 -2.30
C THR A 7 -11.95 -17.33 -3.74
N PRO A 8 -12.97 -16.51 -3.98
CA PRO A 8 -13.28 -16.05 -5.33
C PRO A 8 -12.17 -15.27 -6.03
N HIS A 9 -11.19 -14.74 -5.27
CA HIS A 9 -10.16 -13.83 -5.80
C HIS A 9 -8.71 -14.30 -5.53
N ILE A 10 -8.53 -15.28 -4.64
CA ILE A 10 -7.22 -15.83 -4.30
C ILE A 10 -7.30 -17.36 -4.31
N ASN A 11 -6.38 -17.99 -5.05
CA ASN A 11 -6.09 -19.41 -4.95
C ASN A 11 -4.71 -19.61 -4.29
N VAL A 12 -4.41 -20.85 -3.89
CA VAL A 12 -3.06 -21.23 -3.47
C VAL A 12 -2.57 -22.28 -4.44
N LEU A 13 -1.65 -21.89 -5.31
CA LEU A 13 -1.10 -22.74 -6.38
C LEU A 13 0.03 -23.64 -5.92
N ASP A 14 0.66 -23.30 -4.79
CA ASP A 14 1.80 -24.00 -4.23
C ASP A 14 1.68 -24.12 -2.71
N GLU A 15 2.20 -25.23 -2.16
CA GLU A 15 2.12 -25.53 -0.72
C GLU A 15 2.87 -24.55 0.19
N ILE A 16 3.79 -23.75 -0.38
CA ILE A 16 4.43 -22.66 0.36
C ILE A 16 3.41 -21.65 0.90
N GLY A 17 2.28 -21.44 0.22
CA GLY A 17 1.22 -20.51 0.60
C GLY A 17 1.70 -19.06 0.77
N PHE A 18 1.01 -18.27 1.59
CA PHE A 18 1.41 -16.89 1.90
C PHE A 18 2.30 -16.81 3.14
N GLY A 19 3.15 -15.78 3.20
CA GLY A 19 3.89 -15.39 4.40
C GLY A 19 2.99 -14.64 5.39
N LYS A 20 3.45 -14.47 6.63
CA LYS A 20 2.76 -13.62 7.63
C LYS A 20 2.65 -12.17 7.19
N THR A 21 3.63 -11.69 6.42
CA THR A 21 3.64 -10.35 5.84
C THR A 21 3.50 -10.40 4.33
N VAL A 22 2.59 -9.59 3.79
CA VAL A 22 2.33 -9.47 2.35
C VAL A 22 2.52 -8.01 1.93
N LEU A 23 3.36 -7.80 0.90
CA LEU A 23 3.48 -6.52 0.21
C LEU A 23 2.42 -6.43 -0.88
N LEU A 24 1.63 -5.36 -0.88
CA LEU A 24 0.54 -5.16 -1.83
C LEU A 24 0.79 -3.92 -2.72
N PRO A 25 1.48 -4.05 -3.85
CA PRO A 25 1.42 -3.05 -4.92
C PRO A 25 0.06 -3.09 -5.64
N GLY A 26 -0.38 -1.97 -6.19
CA GLY A 26 -1.53 -1.95 -7.10
C GLY A 26 -1.22 -2.61 -8.44
N ASP A 27 -0.01 -2.38 -8.95
CA ASP A 27 0.48 -2.83 -10.26
C ASP A 27 0.97 -4.28 -10.26
N PRO A 28 0.38 -5.19 -11.10
CA PRO A 28 0.85 -6.57 -11.22
C PRO A 28 2.29 -6.72 -11.70
N LEU A 29 2.76 -5.80 -12.55
CA LEU A 29 4.14 -5.83 -13.03
C LEU A 29 5.13 -5.44 -11.93
N ARG A 30 4.75 -4.52 -11.05
CA ARG A 30 5.53 -4.20 -9.85
C ARG A 30 5.57 -5.37 -8.87
N ALA A 31 4.46 -6.08 -8.68
CA ALA A 31 4.45 -7.29 -7.85
C ALA A 31 5.44 -8.33 -8.37
N LYS A 32 5.42 -8.59 -9.68
CA LYS A 32 6.38 -9.49 -10.35
C LYS A 32 7.82 -8.98 -10.20
N PHE A 33 8.05 -7.69 -10.44
CA PHE A 33 9.38 -7.08 -10.31
C PHE A 33 9.96 -7.25 -8.90
N ILE A 34 9.16 -6.99 -7.86
CA ILE A 34 9.61 -7.18 -6.47
C ILE A 34 9.97 -8.66 -6.23
N ALA A 35 9.10 -9.58 -6.65
CA ALA A 35 9.35 -11.01 -6.45
C ALA A 35 10.64 -11.48 -7.13
N GLU A 36 10.83 -11.15 -8.41
CA GLU A 36 11.95 -11.63 -9.20
C GLU A 36 13.30 -10.98 -8.84
N ASN A 37 13.30 -9.74 -8.31
CA ASN A 37 14.54 -9.01 -8.05
C ASN A 37 14.95 -8.96 -6.58
N PHE A 38 14.04 -9.26 -5.65
CA PHE A 38 14.31 -9.13 -4.22
C PHE A 38 14.04 -10.39 -3.41
N LEU A 39 13.17 -11.31 -3.86
CA LEU A 39 12.91 -12.53 -3.12
C LEU A 39 13.81 -13.68 -3.60
N GLU A 40 14.28 -14.47 -2.67
CA GLU A 40 14.96 -15.73 -2.93
C GLU A 40 13.92 -16.82 -3.21
N ASN A 41 14.12 -17.57 -4.32
CA ASN A 41 13.26 -18.68 -4.75
C ASN A 41 11.77 -18.32 -4.81
N PRO A 42 11.36 -17.23 -5.50
CA PRO A 42 9.97 -16.82 -5.57
C PRO A 42 9.12 -17.84 -6.33
N VAL A 43 8.00 -18.22 -5.74
CA VAL A 43 7.01 -19.15 -6.32
C VAL A 43 5.69 -18.41 -6.55
N LEU A 44 5.04 -18.65 -7.69
CA LEU A 44 3.72 -18.14 -8.00
C LEU A 44 2.67 -18.85 -7.11
N VAL A 45 2.02 -18.11 -6.22
CA VAL A 45 1.00 -18.65 -5.29
C VAL A 45 -0.42 -18.22 -5.63
N ASN A 46 -0.60 -17.19 -6.44
CA ASN A 46 -1.91 -16.74 -6.92
C ASN A 46 -1.84 -16.24 -8.36
N ASN A 47 -2.87 -16.57 -9.17
CA ASN A 47 -3.02 -16.03 -10.51
C ASN A 47 -4.48 -15.73 -10.90
N VAL A 48 -5.40 -15.73 -9.94
CA VAL A 48 -6.81 -15.44 -10.19
C VAL A 48 -6.96 -14.05 -10.78
N ARG A 49 -7.69 -13.93 -11.88
CA ARG A 49 -7.95 -12.67 -12.60
C ARG A 49 -6.70 -11.91 -13.07
N GLY A 50 -5.54 -12.61 -13.19
CA GLY A 50 -4.27 -11.95 -13.52
C GLY A 50 -3.65 -11.17 -12.37
N VAL A 51 -4.23 -11.23 -11.19
CA VAL A 51 -3.68 -10.65 -9.95
C VAL A 51 -2.67 -11.63 -9.38
N ASN A 52 -1.47 -11.60 -9.95
CA ASN A 52 -0.43 -12.53 -9.56
C ASN A 52 0.11 -12.24 -8.16
N GLY A 53 0.26 -13.31 -7.37
CA GLY A 53 0.91 -13.31 -6.06
C GLY A 53 2.09 -14.27 -6.04
N TYR A 54 3.16 -13.87 -5.39
CA TYR A 54 4.40 -14.63 -5.27
C TYR A 54 4.78 -14.74 -3.80
N THR A 55 5.39 -15.87 -3.43
CA THR A 55 5.99 -16.06 -2.10
C THR A 55 7.41 -16.54 -2.26
N GLY A 56 8.31 -16.00 -1.48
CA GLY A 56 9.72 -16.36 -1.43
C GLY A 56 10.32 -15.94 -0.10
N TYR A 57 11.64 -15.84 -0.05
CA TYR A 57 12.36 -15.48 1.16
C TYR A 57 13.14 -14.17 0.96
N TYR A 58 13.19 -13.36 1.99
CA TYR A 58 14.04 -12.18 2.06
C TYR A 58 14.75 -12.15 3.40
N LYS A 59 16.08 -12.19 3.39
CA LYS A 59 16.91 -12.31 4.61
C LYS A 59 16.46 -13.46 5.53
N GLY A 60 16.08 -14.60 4.91
CA GLY A 60 15.63 -15.80 5.63
C GLY A 60 14.18 -15.77 6.11
N VAL A 61 13.44 -14.67 5.95
CA VAL A 61 12.03 -14.53 6.33
C VAL A 61 11.14 -14.80 5.12
N LYS A 62 10.05 -15.57 5.31
CA LYS A 62 9.04 -15.83 4.28
C LYS A 62 8.16 -14.60 4.06
N VAL A 63 8.24 -14.00 2.87
CA VAL A 63 7.48 -12.79 2.48
C VAL A 63 6.69 -13.08 1.21
N SER A 64 5.48 -12.55 1.14
CA SER A 64 4.68 -12.60 -0.07
C SER A 64 4.53 -11.21 -0.70
N VAL A 65 4.37 -11.19 -2.00
CA VAL A 65 4.07 -9.98 -2.77
C VAL A 65 2.91 -10.30 -3.71
N MET A 66 1.83 -9.54 -3.67
CA MET A 66 0.68 -9.77 -4.54
C MET A 66 0.10 -8.44 -5.00
N ALA A 67 -0.30 -8.34 -6.26
CA ALA A 67 -0.99 -7.15 -6.75
C ALA A 67 -2.40 -7.02 -6.17
N THR A 68 -2.97 -5.82 -6.24
CA THR A 68 -4.36 -5.58 -5.86
C THR A 68 -5.21 -4.97 -6.97
N GLY A 69 -4.59 -4.37 -8.00
CA GLY A 69 -5.26 -3.36 -8.81
C GLY A 69 -5.36 -2.04 -8.05
N MET A 70 -6.23 -1.16 -8.48
CA MET A 70 -6.39 0.20 -7.96
C MET A 70 -7.73 0.37 -7.23
N GLY A 71 -7.73 1.26 -6.24
CA GLY A 71 -8.91 1.73 -5.53
C GLY A 71 -9.26 0.92 -4.28
N MET A 72 -9.98 1.57 -3.37
CA MET A 72 -10.40 0.98 -2.10
C MET A 72 -11.24 -0.29 -2.24
N PRO A 73 -12.16 -0.43 -3.21
CA PRO A 73 -12.89 -1.69 -3.38
C PRO A 73 -11.98 -2.88 -3.67
N ALA A 74 -10.96 -2.70 -4.52
CA ALA A 74 -9.99 -3.76 -4.84
C ALA A 74 -9.13 -4.11 -3.60
N MET A 75 -8.53 -3.10 -2.96
CA MET A 75 -7.78 -3.29 -1.71
C MET A 75 -8.64 -3.95 -0.63
N GLY A 76 -9.91 -3.55 -0.52
CA GLY A 76 -10.87 -4.12 0.43
C GLY A 76 -11.07 -5.61 0.25
N ILE A 77 -11.19 -6.10 -1.00
CA ILE A 77 -11.33 -7.53 -1.31
C ILE A 77 -10.08 -8.29 -0.87
N TYR A 78 -8.92 -7.91 -1.39
CA TYR A 78 -7.68 -8.68 -1.19
C TYR A 78 -7.21 -8.67 0.25
N SER A 79 -7.24 -7.51 0.93
CA SER A 79 -6.87 -7.43 2.34
C SER A 79 -7.82 -8.23 3.24
N HIS A 80 -9.13 -8.22 2.95
CA HIS A 80 -10.11 -9.06 3.66
C HIS A 80 -9.76 -10.54 3.54
N GLU A 81 -9.57 -11.04 2.32
CA GLU A 81 -9.31 -12.45 2.09
C GLU A 81 -7.97 -12.89 2.70
N LEU A 82 -6.90 -12.10 2.52
CA LEU A 82 -5.58 -12.37 3.08
C LEU A 82 -5.62 -12.46 4.61
N PHE A 83 -6.25 -11.49 5.29
CA PHE A 83 -6.34 -11.48 6.74
C PHE A 83 -7.22 -12.60 7.30
N THR A 84 -8.32 -12.95 6.63
CA THR A 84 -9.32 -13.86 7.20
C THR A 84 -9.16 -15.32 6.76
N ARG A 85 -8.47 -15.59 5.64
CA ARG A 85 -8.40 -16.92 5.03
C ARG A 85 -7.00 -17.49 4.88
N PHE A 86 -5.97 -16.64 4.79
CA PHE A 86 -4.62 -17.08 4.45
C PHE A 86 -3.59 -16.85 5.57
N GLY A 87 -4.03 -16.54 6.79
CA GLY A 87 -3.17 -16.39 7.96
C GLY A 87 -2.21 -15.20 7.91
N VAL A 88 -2.50 -14.21 7.07
CA VAL A 88 -1.71 -12.98 6.97
C VAL A 88 -1.94 -12.11 8.20
N GLU A 89 -0.87 -11.64 8.80
CA GLU A 89 -0.87 -10.79 10.00
C GLU A 89 -0.56 -9.33 9.68
N ASN A 90 0.28 -9.11 8.68
CA ASN A 90 0.78 -7.79 8.31
C ASN A 90 0.58 -7.56 6.82
N ILE A 91 0.06 -6.41 6.43
CA ILE A 91 0.00 -5.98 5.04
C ILE A 91 0.71 -4.63 4.89
N ILE A 92 1.63 -4.57 3.93
CA ILE A 92 2.32 -3.33 3.54
C ILE A 92 1.89 -2.96 2.12
N ARG A 93 1.12 -1.89 1.98
CA ARG A 93 0.91 -1.30 0.67
C ARG A 93 2.20 -0.63 0.18
N VAL A 94 2.66 -0.99 -1.01
CA VAL A 94 3.84 -0.41 -1.67
C VAL A 94 3.40 0.27 -2.96
N GLY A 95 3.05 1.54 -2.85
CA GLY A 95 2.36 2.29 -3.88
C GLY A 95 3.15 3.46 -4.48
N SER A 96 2.52 4.10 -5.45
CA SER A 96 2.86 5.45 -5.90
C SER A 96 1.80 6.43 -5.39
N ALA A 97 2.15 7.69 -5.23
CA ALA A 97 1.24 8.74 -4.81
C ALA A 97 1.63 10.09 -5.44
N GLY A 98 0.65 10.95 -5.63
CA GLY A 98 0.85 12.32 -6.06
C GLY A 98 1.04 13.26 -4.87
N SER A 99 2.16 13.99 -4.79
CA SER A 99 2.36 14.99 -3.73
C SER A 99 1.54 16.24 -3.95
N ILE A 100 1.06 16.84 -2.84
CA ILE A 100 0.40 18.15 -2.82
C ILE A 100 1.12 19.16 -1.92
N GLN A 101 2.30 18.81 -1.36
CA GLN A 101 3.11 19.68 -0.50
C GLN A 101 4.37 20.15 -1.23
N GLU A 102 4.69 21.47 -1.15
CA GLU A 102 5.80 22.09 -1.86
C GLU A 102 7.18 21.48 -1.57
N HIS A 103 7.37 20.99 -0.34
CA HIS A 103 8.64 20.46 0.15
C HIS A 103 8.83 18.96 -0.13
N ILE A 104 7.82 18.28 -0.67
CA ILE A 104 7.88 16.85 -0.99
C ILE A 104 8.12 16.69 -2.50
N ASN A 105 9.21 16.03 -2.87
CA ASN A 105 9.67 15.93 -4.25
C ASN A 105 9.40 14.55 -4.85
N LEU A 106 9.58 14.46 -6.19
CA LEU A 106 9.55 13.16 -6.86
C LEU A 106 10.61 12.23 -6.23
N TYR A 107 10.26 10.95 -6.15
CA TYR A 107 11.04 9.87 -5.52
C TYR A 107 11.16 9.92 -3.99
N ASP A 108 10.72 10.97 -3.30
CA ASP A 108 10.61 10.95 -1.85
C ASP A 108 9.65 9.83 -1.41
N ILE A 109 9.88 9.28 -0.23
CA ILE A 109 9.00 8.27 0.38
C ILE A 109 8.02 8.97 1.32
N VAL A 110 6.75 8.62 1.23
CA VAL A 110 5.72 9.02 2.20
C VAL A 110 5.25 7.77 2.97
N LEU A 111 5.39 7.83 4.29
CA LEU A 111 4.86 6.85 5.22
C LEU A 111 3.50 7.36 5.73
N GLY A 112 2.43 6.70 5.30
CA GLY A 112 1.06 7.08 5.65
C GLY A 112 0.72 6.74 7.10
N GLN A 113 0.91 7.67 8.02
CA GLN A 113 0.53 7.50 9.42
C GLN A 113 -1.00 7.44 9.59
N GLY A 114 -1.72 8.25 8.84
CA GLY A 114 -3.17 8.23 8.75
C GLY A 114 -3.61 8.40 7.30
N ALA A 115 -4.81 7.95 6.98
CA ALA A 115 -5.38 8.08 5.64
C ALA A 115 -6.76 8.74 5.72
N CYS A 116 -6.84 10.02 5.32
CA CYS A 116 -8.12 10.65 5.04
C CYS A 116 -8.78 9.98 3.83
N THR A 117 -10.07 10.16 3.64
CA THR A 117 -10.76 9.65 2.44
C THR A 117 -12.02 10.45 2.16
N ASP A 118 -12.31 10.60 0.87
CA ASP A 118 -13.57 11.13 0.33
C ASP A 118 -14.57 10.02 -0.01
N SER A 119 -14.18 8.75 0.18
CA SER A 119 -14.99 7.59 -0.15
C SER A 119 -16.08 7.30 0.87
N ALA A 120 -17.22 6.83 0.38
CA ALA A 120 -18.26 6.23 1.21
C ALA A 120 -17.92 4.80 1.67
N TRP A 121 -16.73 4.27 1.40
CA TRP A 121 -16.37 2.87 1.67
C TRP A 121 -16.56 2.45 3.13
N ALA A 122 -16.31 3.38 4.08
CA ALA A 122 -16.49 3.16 5.51
C ALA A 122 -17.94 2.97 5.94
N SER A 123 -18.92 3.41 5.14
CA SER A 123 -20.36 3.34 5.49
C SER A 123 -20.85 1.91 5.76
N GLN A 124 -20.22 0.91 5.15
CA GLN A 124 -20.51 -0.51 5.37
C GLN A 124 -20.33 -0.98 6.82
N PHE A 125 -19.53 -0.27 7.60
CA PHE A 125 -19.26 -0.63 9.00
C PHE A 125 -20.30 -0.10 9.98
N HIS A 126 -21.22 0.77 9.54
CA HIS A 126 -22.27 1.39 10.36
C HIS A 126 -21.78 2.00 11.67
N LEU A 127 -20.59 2.62 11.63
CA LEU A 127 -19.99 3.24 12.81
C LEU A 127 -20.63 4.60 13.09
N PRO A 128 -20.80 5.00 14.37
CA PRO A 128 -21.18 6.35 14.70
C PRO A 128 -20.01 7.32 14.46
N GLY A 129 -20.27 8.44 13.78
CA GLY A 129 -19.26 9.45 13.48
C GLY A 129 -18.25 9.02 12.43
N THR A 130 -17.04 9.61 12.48
CA THR A 130 -15.96 9.38 11.52
C THR A 130 -14.87 8.50 12.15
N PHE A 131 -14.57 7.36 11.53
CA PHE A 131 -13.44 6.53 11.92
C PHE A 131 -12.15 7.13 11.35
N ALA A 132 -11.08 7.14 12.14
CA ALA A 132 -9.75 7.57 11.72
C ALA A 132 -8.92 6.35 11.25
N PRO A 133 -8.72 6.12 9.94
CA PRO A 133 -7.86 5.06 9.45
C PRO A 133 -6.40 5.40 9.75
N ILE A 134 -5.77 4.62 10.61
CA ILE A 134 -4.37 4.82 11.02
C ILE A 134 -3.53 3.56 10.80
N ALA A 135 -2.25 3.76 10.52
CA ALA A 135 -1.27 2.70 10.40
C ALA A 135 -0.98 2.04 11.76
N ASP A 136 -0.49 0.81 11.72
CA ASP A 136 0.13 0.18 12.88
C ASP A 136 1.40 0.95 13.28
N PHE A 137 1.45 1.35 14.56
CA PHE A 137 2.55 2.18 15.06
C PHE A 137 3.91 1.44 15.03
N THR A 138 3.90 0.14 15.30
CA THR A 138 5.14 -0.66 15.27
C THR A 138 5.70 -0.73 13.85
N MET A 139 4.84 -1.04 12.87
CA MET A 139 5.26 -1.06 11.47
C MET A 139 5.75 0.31 11.00
N LEU A 140 5.10 1.39 11.43
CA LEU A 140 5.53 2.76 11.10
C LEU A 140 6.92 3.07 11.66
N CYS A 141 7.19 2.70 12.92
CA CYS A 141 8.50 2.89 13.54
C CYS A 141 9.60 2.08 12.81
N GLU A 142 9.31 0.82 12.42
CA GLU A 142 10.27 0.02 11.68
C GLU A 142 10.49 0.58 10.25
N ALA A 143 9.48 1.17 9.62
CA ALA A 143 9.64 1.83 8.32
C ALA A 143 10.53 3.09 8.42
N VAL A 144 10.38 3.87 9.49
CA VAL A 144 11.27 5.02 9.75
C VAL A 144 12.72 4.56 9.87
N LYS A 145 13.01 3.55 10.68
CA LYS A 145 14.35 2.99 10.83
C LYS A 145 14.91 2.46 9.50
N ALA A 146 14.07 1.77 8.72
CA ALA A 146 14.46 1.26 7.42
C ALA A 146 14.78 2.41 6.44
N CYS A 147 13.98 3.49 6.41
CA CYS A 147 14.28 4.67 5.62
C CYS A 147 15.63 5.30 6.00
N GLU A 148 15.91 5.44 7.30
CA GLU A 148 17.19 5.95 7.82
C GLU A 148 18.37 5.07 7.40
N ASN A 149 18.24 3.74 7.51
CA ASN A 149 19.26 2.78 7.10
C ASN A 149 19.56 2.85 5.60
N HIS A 150 18.54 3.06 4.78
CA HIS A 150 18.69 3.25 3.32
C HIS A 150 19.03 4.68 2.92
N LYS A 151 19.16 5.61 3.87
CA LYS A 151 19.42 7.05 3.62
C LYS A 151 18.39 7.64 2.66
N ALA A 152 17.15 7.20 2.75
CA ALA A 152 16.05 7.69 1.93
C ALA A 152 15.52 9.01 2.47
N THR A 153 15.15 9.92 1.58
CA THR A 153 14.32 11.08 1.95
C THR A 153 12.90 10.58 2.21
N TYR A 154 12.38 10.81 3.40
CA TYR A 154 11.04 10.35 3.77
C TYR A 154 10.25 11.39 4.57
N HIS A 155 8.94 11.26 4.52
CA HIS A 155 7.98 12.09 5.25
C HIS A 155 6.95 11.19 5.93
N VAL A 156 6.52 11.57 7.14
CA VAL A 156 5.51 10.80 7.92
C VAL A 156 4.31 11.70 8.19
N GLY A 157 3.11 11.25 7.82
CA GLY A 157 1.88 12.00 8.13
C GLY A 157 0.66 11.49 7.39
N ASN A 158 -0.34 12.36 7.28
CA ASN A 158 -1.59 12.04 6.60
C ASN A 158 -1.44 11.98 5.09
N ILE A 159 -2.05 10.97 4.51
CA ILE A 159 -2.31 10.84 3.08
C ILE A 159 -3.83 10.86 2.84
N ASN A 160 -4.27 10.98 1.60
CA ASN A 160 -5.68 10.87 1.25
C ASN A 160 -5.90 9.75 0.25
N SER A 161 -6.82 8.86 0.57
CA SER A 161 -7.30 7.82 -0.34
C SER A 161 -8.57 8.30 -1.04
N SER A 162 -8.50 8.50 -2.37
CA SER A 162 -9.61 8.97 -3.18
C SER A 162 -10.19 7.86 -4.05
N ASP A 163 -11.52 7.91 -4.30
CA ASP A 163 -12.18 7.04 -5.28
C ASP A 163 -11.97 7.54 -6.71
N VAL A 164 -11.55 8.80 -6.89
CA VAL A 164 -11.43 9.44 -8.19
C VAL A 164 -9.99 9.86 -8.45
N PHE A 165 -9.42 9.39 -9.57
CA PHE A 165 -8.09 9.82 -10.02
C PHE A 165 -8.16 11.08 -10.89
N TYR A 166 -9.10 11.12 -11.82
CA TYR A 166 -9.36 12.28 -12.70
C TYR A 166 -10.56 13.06 -12.16
N GLY A 167 -10.31 13.97 -11.21
CA GLY A 167 -11.35 14.85 -10.67
C GLY A 167 -11.74 15.95 -11.67
N ASP A 168 -13.00 16.37 -11.62
CA ASP A 168 -13.48 17.54 -12.35
C ASP A 168 -13.22 18.80 -11.51
N HIS A 169 -12.10 19.44 -11.79
CA HIS A 169 -11.64 20.66 -11.13
C HIS A 169 -11.77 21.91 -12.02
N GLU A 170 -12.29 21.74 -13.26
CA GLU A 170 -12.40 22.83 -14.22
C GLU A 170 -13.34 23.94 -13.70
N GLY A 171 -12.82 25.16 -13.64
CA GLY A 171 -13.58 26.32 -13.14
C GLY A 171 -13.82 26.37 -11.62
N VAL A 172 -13.32 25.40 -10.86
CA VAL A 172 -13.40 25.44 -9.40
C VAL A 172 -12.37 26.43 -8.85
N PRO A 173 -12.79 27.50 -8.12
CA PRO A 173 -11.86 28.40 -7.48
C PRO A 173 -10.92 27.64 -6.50
N GLU A 174 -9.64 28.00 -6.44
CA GLU A 174 -8.65 27.38 -5.56
C GLU A 174 -9.13 27.24 -4.09
N GLY A 175 -9.86 28.24 -3.60
CA GLY A 175 -10.39 28.24 -2.24
C GLY A 175 -11.52 27.22 -1.97
N LEU A 176 -12.10 26.66 -3.02
CA LEU A 176 -13.18 25.65 -2.96
C LEU A 176 -12.70 24.29 -3.45
N ASP A 177 -11.53 24.20 -4.07
CA ASP A 177 -10.95 22.94 -4.55
C ASP A 177 -10.48 22.07 -3.38
N SER A 178 -10.92 20.82 -3.36
CA SER A 178 -10.64 19.85 -2.30
C SER A 178 -9.14 19.58 -2.12
N VAL A 179 -8.36 19.58 -3.21
CA VAL A 179 -6.90 19.36 -3.17
C VAL A 179 -6.20 20.46 -2.38
N TYR A 180 -6.58 21.73 -2.61
CA TYR A 180 -6.07 22.86 -1.82
C TYR A 180 -6.55 22.83 -0.37
N GLY A 181 -7.77 22.35 -0.13
CA GLY A 181 -8.27 22.10 1.22
C GLY A 181 -7.40 21.08 1.97
N LEU A 182 -7.14 19.94 1.37
CA LEU A 182 -6.27 18.89 1.91
C LEU A 182 -4.84 19.39 2.12
N LYS A 183 -4.28 20.16 1.16
CA LYS A 183 -2.97 20.81 1.30
C LYS A 183 -2.88 21.69 2.54
N LYS A 184 -3.88 22.54 2.78
CA LYS A 184 -3.94 23.43 3.96
C LYS A 184 -4.01 22.67 5.28
N MET A 185 -4.59 21.47 5.27
CA MET A 185 -4.65 20.57 6.44
C MET A 185 -3.38 19.71 6.62
N GLY A 186 -2.36 19.91 5.78
CA GLY A 186 -1.09 19.22 5.89
C GLY A 186 -1.11 17.79 5.34
N VAL A 187 -2.12 17.40 4.57
CA VAL A 187 -2.12 16.12 3.85
C VAL A 187 -0.96 16.13 2.85
N MET A 188 -0.18 15.07 2.84
CA MET A 188 1.10 15.01 2.12
C MET A 188 0.93 14.57 0.67
N ALA A 189 0.11 13.55 0.45
CA ALA A 189 -0.03 12.91 -0.85
C ALA A 189 -1.41 12.30 -1.04
N LEU A 190 -1.76 12.09 -2.30
CA LEU A 190 -3.00 11.46 -2.76
C LEU A 190 -2.69 10.07 -3.30
N GLU A 191 -3.45 9.07 -2.89
CA GLU A 191 -3.42 7.69 -3.38
C GLU A 191 -4.85 7.12 -3.32
N MET A 192 -5.07 5.82 -3.49
CA MET A 192 -6.43 5.30 -3.68
C MET A 192 -6.80 4.10 -2.79
N GLU A 193 -5.97 3.63 -1.82
CA GLU A 193 -6.17 2.32 -1.18
C GLU A 193 -5.98 2.29 0.34
N ALA A 194 -5.15 3.15 0.90
CA ALA A 194 -4.67 3.03 2.28
C ALA A 194 -5.79 3.08 3.32
N ALA A 195 -6.81 3.91 3.13
CA ALA A 195 -7.91 4.02 4.07
C ALA A 195 -8.67 2.68 4.22
N ALA A 196 -8.97 2.00 3.11
CA ALA A 196 -9.63 0.69 3.15
C ALA A 196 -8.74 -0.37 3.83
N LEU A 197 -7.45 -0.36 3.54
CA LEU A 197 -6.49 -1.28 4.15
C LEU A 197 -6.42 -1.10 5.67
N TYR A 198 -6.32 0.14 6.15
CA TYR A 198 -6.26 0.42 7.59
C TYR A 198 -7.56 0.07 8.31
N MET A 199 -8.71 0.33 7.68
CA MET A 199 -10.01 -0.05 8.24
C MET A 199 -10.17 -1.57 8.34
N ASN A 200 -9.75 -2.33 7.32
CA ASN A 200 -9.77 -3.79 7.37
C ASN A 200 -8.80 -4.34 8.43
N ALA A 201 -7.59 -3.79 8.51
CA ALA A 201 -6.63 -4.19 9.54
C ALA A 201 -7.19 -3.97 10.94
N ALA A 202 -7.75 -2.79 11.22
CA ALA A 202 -8.38 -2.47 12.50
C ALA A 202 -9.55 -3.44 12.82
N ARG A 203 -10.43 -3.70 11.83
CA ARG A 203 -11.57 -4.61 12.02
C ARG A 203 -11.16 -6.04 12.37
N TYR A 204 -10.05 -6.53 11.84
CA TYR A 204 -9.59 -7.91 12.04
C TYR A 204 -8.49 -8.04 13.10
N GLY A 205 -8.15 -6.97 13.81
CA GLY A 205 -7.06 -6.97 14.79
C GLY A 205 -5.71 -7.31 14.15
N LYS A 206 -5.50 -6.87 12.91
CA LYS A 206 -4.30 -7.07 12.10
C LYS A 206 -3.52 -5.76 11.94
N ARG A 207 -2.36 -5.82 11.32
CA ARG A 207 -1.45 -4.68 11.17
C ARG A 207 -1.32 -4.28 9.70
N ALA A 208 -1.28 -2.98 9.45
CA ALA A 208 -1.09 -2.45 8.11
C ALA A 208 -0.28 -1.16 8.08
N LEU A 209 0.44 -0.95 6.99
CA LEU A 209 1.18 0.27 6.69
C LEU A 209 1.11 0.57 5.20
N CYS A 210 0.98 1.85 4.85
CA CYS A 210 1.14 2.34 3.49
C CYS A 210 2.47 3.07 3.36
N ILE A 211 3.29 2.61 2.41
CA ILE A 211 4.55 3.22 2.00
C ILE A 211 4.40 3.58 0.53
N CYS A 212 4.49 4.86 0.20
CA CYS A 212 4.41 5.33 -1.18
C CYS A 212 5.68 6.03 -1.60
N THR A 213 6.09 5.86 -2.85
CA THR A 213 7.03 6.75 -3.52
C THR A 213 6.25 7.82 -4.28
N ILE A 214 6.67 9.06 -4.16
CA ILE A 214 6.07 10.15 -4.90
C ILE A 214 6.40 10.03 -6.39
N SER A 215 5.39 9.78 -7.18
CA SER A 215 5.45 9.59 -8.63
C SER A 215 5.16 10.86 -9.42
N ASP A 216 4.43 11.77 -8.83
CA ASP A 216 3.98 13.02 -9.43
C ASP A 216 3.75 14.10 -8.37
N HIS A 217 3.75 15.35 -8.81
CA HIS A 217 3.37 16.48 -7.96
C HIS A 217 2.16 17.16 -8.57
N VAL A 218 0.99 16.92 -7.98
CA VAL A 218 -0.32 17.30 -8.53
C VAL A 218 -0.40 18.79 -8.87
N LEU A 219 0.10 19.65 -7.97
CA LEU A 219 0.01 21.12 -8.14
C LEU A 219 1.11 21.71 -9.04
N LYS A 220 2.22 20.99 -9.29
CA LYS A 220 3.31 21.43 -10.16
C LYS A 220 3.23 20.84 -11.57
N GLY A 221 2.37 19.85 -11.79
CA GLY A 221 2.20 19.20 -13.09
C GLY A 221 3.46 18.45 -13.56
N VAL A 222 4.27 17.91 -12.64
CA VAL A 222 5.44 17.09 -12.96
C VAL A 222 5.20 15.65 -12.55
N GLU A 223 5.64 14.70 -13.37
CA GLU A 223 5.41 13.28 -13.13
C GLU A 223 6.54 12.39 -13.64
N THR A 224 6.63 11.19 -13.09
CA THR A 224 7.48 10.11 -13.56
C THR A 224 6.77 9.31 -14.65
N THR A 225 7.54 8.63 -15.50
CA THR A 225 7.01 7.74 -16.53
C THR A 225 6.40 6.46 -15.94
N ALA A 226 5.56 5.76 -16.70
CA ALA A 226 5.00 4.47 -16.30
C ALA A 226 6.10 3.42 -16.04
N ALA A 227 7.18 3.42 -16.84
CA ALA A 227 8.32 2.51 -16.64
C ALA A 227 9.05 2.79 -15.31
N GLU A 228 9.26 4.05 -14.95
CA GLU A 228 9.86 4.42 -13.67
C GLU A 228 8.98 4.01 -12.49
N ARG A 229 7.67 4.19 -12.60
CA ARG A 229 6.71 3.75 -11.55
C ARG A 229 6.76 2.24 -11.31
N GLN A 230 7.11 1.45 -12.32
CA GLN A 230 7.23 0.00 -12.20
C GLN A 230 8.55 -0.42 -11.55
N THR A 231 9.68 0.18 -11.93
CA THR A 231 11.02 -0.38 -11.66
C THR A 231 11.95 0.52 -10.86
N ALA A 232 11.74 1.85 -10.85
CA ALA A 232 12.66 2.78 -10.21
C ALA A 232 12.44 2.98 -8.70
N PHE A 233 11.30 2.58 -8.16
CA PHE A 233 10.97 2.78 -6.73
C PHE A 233 11.59 1.73 -5.80
N THR A 234 12.82 1.31 -6.11
CA THR A 234 13.50 0.20 -5.42
C THR A 234 13.80 0.48 -3.96
N THR A 235 14.03 1.74 -3.57
CA THR A 235 14.26 2.12 -2.17
C THR A 235 13.01 1.83 -1.32
N MET A 236 11.83 2.22 -1.79
CA MET A 236 10.56 1.90 -1.13
C MET A 236 10.37 0.39 -0.97
N MET A 237 10.69 -0.39 -2.02
CA MET A 237 10.56 -1.85 -2.01
C MET A 237 11.48 -2.48 -0.94
N LYS A 238 12.73 -2.02 -0.84
CA LYS A 238 13.69 -2.47 0.19
C LYS A 238 13.24 -2.07 1.59
N VAL A 239 12.75 -0.84 1.78
CA VAL A 239 12.17 -0.38 3.06
C VAL A 239 11.02 -1.30 3.48
N ALA A 240 10.08 -1.59 2.58
CA ALA A 240 8.95 -2.47 2.87
C ALA A 240 9.38 -3.91 3.21
N LEU A 241 10.38 -4.44 2.52
CA LEU A 241 10.93 -5.77 2.79
C LEU A 241 11.66 -5.81 4.14
N ASP A 242 12.40 -4.77 4.50
CA ASP A 242 13.04 -4.67 5.81
C ASP A 242 12.00 -4.57 6.95
N VAL A 243 10.90 -3.85 6.74
CA VAL A 243 9.75 -3.87 7.66
C VAL A 243 9.18 -5.28 7.79
N ALA A 244 9.02 -6.01 6.67
CA ALA A 244 8.50 -7.38 6.72
C ALA A 244 9.39 -8.31 7.57
N VAL A 245 10.71 -8.18 7.46
CA VAL A 245 11.67 -8.91 8.31
C VAL A 245 11.52 -8.53 9.79
N ALA A 246 11.47 -7.24 10.09
CA ALA A 246 11.33 -6.75 11.47
C ALA A 246 10.01 -7.17 12.13
N MET A 247 8.97 -7.44 11.34
CA MET A 247 7.65 -7.89 11.83
C MET A 247 7.50 -9.39 11.97
N ASP A 248 8.43 -10.22 11.50
CA ASP A 248 8.32 -11.68 11.60
C ASP A 248 8.46 -12.19 13.02
N GLU A 249 9.24 -11.48 13.84
CA GLU A 249 9.50 -11.81 15.25
C GLU A 249 8.48 -11.16 16.23
N LYS A 250 7.57 -10.32 15.72
CA LYS A 250 6.58 -9.54 16.52
C LYS A 250 5.16 -10.00 16.23
#